data_a2a6df41cb79e80f85fde624fd65fa87
#
_entry.id   a2a6df41cb79e80f85fde624fd65fa87
#
_cell.length_a   1.000
_cell.length_b   1.000
_cell.length_c   1.000
_cell.angle_alpha   90.00
_cell.angle_beta   90.00
_cell.angle_gamma   90.00
#
_symmetry.space_group_name_H-M   'P 1'
#
loop_
_entity.id
_entity.type
_entity.pdbx_description
1 polymer ?
#
loop_
_entity_poly.entity_id
_entity_poly.type
_entity_poly.pdbx_seq_one_letter_code
_entity_poly.pdbx_strand_id
1 'polypeptide(L)'
;MDKQIIAKLKQDEHYYGDYGKQFLSNSDISVLLKNPSLLRKDKPKTTAMVIGGYFHTAILEPDKLKSFKIIQSSTRNTKAYKEMSGGEICLLQHEVDKIELMQEAIMDNKICKELIXXXXEILGNNWKGKADVINHDEKLIIDLKTTSDIDKFKWSASKFNYDSQAYIYSSLFGYEMLFMVIDKETLQIGLFDCSPDFYASGEDKVRKATDAYDLFYKTEDFDSKQYLITKTL
;
A
#
# COMPACT_ATOMS: atom_id res chain seq x y z
N MET A 1 -23.57 1.20 -2.70
CA MET A 1 -22.35 0.38 -2.91
C MET A 1 -22.77 -1.09 -3.02
N ASP A 2 -22.30 -1.79 -4.05
CA ASP A 2 -22.72 -3.17 -4.32
C ASP A 2 -22.05 -4.14 -3.33
N LYS A 3 -22.86 -4.75 -2.49
CA LYS A 3 -22.40 -5.70 -1.46
C LYS A 3 -21.72 -6.93 -2.05
N GLN A 4 -22.10 -7.33 -3.26
CA GLN A 4 -21.50 -8.49 -3.93
C GLN A 4 -20.07 -8.18 -4.39
N ILE A 5 -19.84 -6.97 -4.90
CA ILE A 5 -18.49 -6.52 -5.29
C ILE A 5 -17.58 -6.50 -4.06
N ILE A 6 -18.06 -5.93 -2.95
CA ILE A 6 -17.28 -5.86 -1.71
C ILE A 6 -16.95 -7.26 -1.20
N ALA A 7 -17.95 -8.17 -1.17
CA ALA A 7 -17.74 -9.55 -0.72
C ALA A 7 -16.68 -10.26 -1.55
N LYS A 8 -16.66 -10.02 -2.86
CA LYS A 8 -15.68 -10.62 -3.76
C LYS A 8 -14.29 -10.03 -3.53
N LEU A 9 -14.18 -8.69 -3.37
CA LEU A 9 -12.91 -8.03 -3.11
C LEU A 9 -12.31 -8.35 -1.73
N LYS A 10 -13.09 -8.90 -0.79
CA LYS A 10 -12.54 -9.36 0.50
C LYS A 10 -11.61 -10.57 0.35
N GLN A 11 -11.71 -11.31 -0.75
CA GLN A 11 -10.85 -12.46 -1.01
C GLN A 11 -9.58 -11.98 -1.71
N ASP A 12 -8.42 -12.29 -1.16
CA ASP A 12 -7.12 -11.83 -1.69
C ASP A 12 -6.92 -12.24 -3.15
N GLU A 13 -7.35 -13.46 -3.51
CA GLU A 13 -7.28 -13.94 -4.89
C GLU A 13 -8.02 -13.00 -5.86
N HIS A 14 -9.17 -12.49 -5.44
CA HIS A 14 -9.93 -11.55 -6.25
C HIS A 14 -9.42 -10.12 -6.15
N TYR A 15 -8.99 -9.70 -4.96
CA TYR A 15 -8.47 -8.34 -4.76
C TYR A 15 -7.23 -8.07 -5.60
N TYR A 16 -6.27 -9.00 -5.59
CA TYR A 16 -5.00 -8.86 -6.32
C TYR A 16 -5.05 -9.46 -7.72
N GLY A 17 -6.06 -10.26 -8.03
CA GLY A 17 -6.23 -10.92 -9.32
C GLY A 17 -6.92 -10.05 -10.38
N ASP A 18 -7.30 -10.67 -11.48
CA ASP A 18 -7.88 -9.97 -12.63
C ASP A 18 -9.18 -9.24 -12.30
N TYR A 19 -9.97 -9.77 -11.37
CA TYR A 19 -11.19 -9.08 -10.95
C TYR A 19 -10.84 -7.73 -10.30
N GLY A 20 -9.86 -7.71 -9.41
CA GLY A 20 -9.44 -6.50 -8.72
C GLY A 20 -8.78 -5.48 -9.64
N LYS A 21 -8.19 -5.93 -10.74
CA LYS A 21 -7.58 -5.03 -11.74
C LYS A 21 -8.59 -4.14 -12.45
N GLN A 22 -9.91 -4.41 -12.33
CA GLN A 22 -10.95 -3.53 -12.86
C GLN A 22 -11.09 -2.22 -12.06
N PHE A 23 -10.51 -2.18 -10.87
CA PHE A 23 -10.59 -1.04 -9.95
C PHE A 23 -9.22 -0.37 -9.84
N LEU A 24 -9.20 0.94 -9.74
CA LEU A 24 -7.98 1.68 -9.39
C LEU A 24 -7.71 1.58 -7.88
N SER A 25 -6.47 1.77 -7.50
CA SER A 25 -6.04 1.73 -6.10
C SER A 25 -4.85 2.67 -5.90
N ASN A 26 -4.51 2.94 -4.65
CA ASN A 26 -3.37 3.83 -4.36
C ASN A 26 -2.06 3.35 -5.00
N SER A 27 -1.89 2.03 -5.15
CA SER A 27 -0.68 1.49 -5.79
C SER A 27 -0.55 1.89 -7.26
N ASP A 28 -1.64 2.28 -7.92
CA ASP A 28 -1.63 2.70 -9.33
C ASP A 28 -1.20 4.17 -9.50
N ILE A 29 -1.32 5.00 -8.47
CA ILE A 29 -1.01 6.43 -8.50
C ILE A 29 0.41 6.67 -9.06
N SER A 30 1.40 5.98 -8.49
CA SER A 30 2.80 6.18 -8.91
C SER A 30 3.02 5.87 -10.40
N VAL A 31 2.32 4.87 -10.93
CA VAL A 31 2.44 4.48 -12.34
C VAL A 31 1.73 5.51 -13.21
N LEU A 32 0.51 5.88 -12.85
CA LEU A 32 -0.29 6.84 -13.61
C LEU A 32 0.37 8.22 -13.69
N LEU A 33 1.05 8.64 -12.60
CA LEU A 33 1.74 9.93 -12.58
C LEU A 33 3.10 9.93 -13.29
N LYS A 34 3.71 8.74 -13.50
CA LYS A 34 5.04 8.62 -14.11
C LYS A 34 5.00 8.14 -15.54
N ASN A 35 4.27 7.07 -15.79
CA ASN A 35 4.15 6.49 -17.12
C ASN A 35 2.87 5.64 -17.18
N PRO A 36 1.73 6.25 -17.56
CA PRO A 36 0.44 5.55 -17.58
C PRO A 36 0.43 4.29 -18.44
N SER A 37 1.22 4.23 -19.51
CA SER A 37 1.27 3.05 -20.40
C SER A 37 1.76 1.77 -19.71
N LEU A 38 2.33 1.90 -18.50
CA LEU A 38 2.81 0.76 -17.71
C LEU A 38 1.79 0.26 -16.68
N LEU A 39 0.58 0.83 -16.66
CA LEU A 39 -0.46 0.38 -15.73
C LEU A 39 -0.77 -1.11 -15.95
N ARG A 40 -0.81 -1.84 -14.85
CA ARG A 40 -1.13 -3.29 -14.82
C ARG A 40 -0.14 -4.19 -15.57
N LYS A 41 0.97 -3.65 -16.04
CA LYS A 41 2.07 -4.50 -16.51
C LYS A 41 2.75 -5.13 -15.30
N ASP A 42 3.15 -6.37 -15.45
CA ASP A 42 3.81 -7.12 -14.39
C ASP A 42 5.08 -6.40 -13.94
N LYS A 43 5.22 -6.25 -12.64
CA LYS A 43 6.40 -5.68 -12.01
C LYS A 43 7.05 -6.73 -11.12
N PRO A 44 8.36 -6.85 -11.16
CA PRO A 44 9.01 -7.76 -10.23
C PRO A 44 8.76 -7.31 -8.79
N LYS A 45 8.55 -8.25 -7.90
CA LYS A 45 8.48 -7.97 -6.46
C LYS A 45 9.82 -7.39 -6.03
N THR A 46 9.79 -6.51 -5.05
CA THR A 46 11.02 -5.97 -4.43
C THR A 46 11.17 -6.53 -3.03
N THR A 47 12.38 -6.51 -2.52
CA THR A 47 12.65 -6.90 -1.12
C THR A 47 11.77 -6.12 -0.14
N ALA A 48 11.64 -4.81 -0.36
CA ALA A 48 10.80 -3.96 0.50
C ALA A 48 9.33 -4.40 0.50
N MET A 49 8.81 -4.82 -0.67
CA MET A 49 7.43 -5.32 -0.76
C MET A 49 7.24 -6.63 0.00
N VAL A 50 8.23 -7.54 -0.05
CA VAL A 50 8.15 -8.82 0.65
C VAL A 50 8.23 -8.61 2.17
N ILE A 51 9.15 -7.77 2.62
CA ILE A 51 9.31 -7.43 4.04
C ILE A 51 8.05 -6.71 4.57
N GLY A 52 7.56 -5.71 3.84
CA GLY A 52 6.34 -4.98 4.21
C GLY A 52 5.12 -5.90 4.26
N GLY A 53 5.00 -6.79 3.27
CA GLY A 53 3.91 -7.78 3.26
C GLY A 53 3.96 -8.69 4.49
N TYR A 54 5.14 -9.18 4.85
CA TYR A 54 5.30 -10.01 6.05
C TYR A 54 4.93 -9.23 7.32
N PHE A 55 5.38 -7.98 7.44
CA PHE A 55 5.06 -7.11 8.58
C PHE A 55 3.53 -6.95 8.76
N HIS A 56 2.83 -6.59 7.67
CA HIS A 56 1.36 -6.46 7.72
C HIS A 56 0.69 -7.81 8.08
N THR A 57 1.16 -8.90 7.47
CA THR A 57 0.60 -10.22 7.73
C THR A 57 0.82 -10.63 9.18
N ALA A 58 1.99 -10.33 9.76
CA ALA A 58 2.30 -10.67 11.15
C ALA A 58 1.34 -9.99 12.14
N ILE A 59 0.93 -8.78 11.85
CA ILE A 59 0.03 -8.02 12.74
C ILE A 59 -1.44 -8.37 12.48
N LEU A 60 -1.85 -8.43 11.20
CA LEU A 60 -3.26 -8.45 10.81
C LEU A 60 -3.80 -9.86 10.51
N GLU A 61 -2.95 -10.76 10.01
CA GLU A 61 -3.36 -12.09 9.56
C GLU A 61 -2.32 -13.16 9.92
N PRO A 62 -1.97 -13.33 11.20
CA PRO A 62 -0.83 -14.19 11.59
C PRO A 62 -0.94 -15.64 11.12
N ASP A 63 -2.14 -16.16 10.94
CA ASP A 63 -2.35 -17.51 10.41
C ASP A 63 -1.80 -17.71 8.99
N LYS A 64 -1.59 -16.62 8.25
CA LYS A 64 -1.06 -16.67 6.89
C LYS A 64 0.48 -16.60 6.83
N LEU A 65 1.17 -16.41 7.96
CA LEU A 65 2.65 -16.29 8.00
C LEU A 65 3.36 -17.48 7.37
N LYS A 66 2.79 -18.68 7.52
CA LYS A 66 3.35 -19.92 6.95
C LYS A 66 3.43 -19.93 5.42
N SER A 67 2.78 -18.98 4.74
CA SER A 67 2.88 -18.84 3.29
C SER A 67 4.18 -18.20 2.83
N PHE A 68 4.92 -17.57 3.74
CA PHE A 68 6.17 -16.89 3.42
C PHE A 68 7.36 -17.85 3.53
N LYS A 69 8.23 -17.80 2.53
CA LYS A 69 9.47 -18.59 2.54
C LYS A 69 10.58 -17.80 3.24
N ILE A 70 11.13 -18.38 4.29
CA ILE A 70 12.19 -17.79 5.12
C ILE A 70 13.47 -18.60 4.92
N ILE A 71 14.60 -17.92 4.73
CA ILE A 71 15.88 -18.58 4.47
C ILE A 71 16.92 -18.12 5.50
N GLN A 72 17.60 -19.09 6.10
CA GLN A 72 18.73 -18.86 7.00
C GLN A 72 19.96 -18.47 6.17
N SER A 73 20.17 -17.18 6.03
CA SER A 73 21.33 -16.64 5.30
C SER A 73 21.60 -15.21 5.76
N SER A 74 22.88 -14.81 5.75
CA SER A 74 23.25 -13.45 6.10
C SER A 74 22.86 -12.42 5.04
N THR A 75 22.86 -12.84 3.77
CA THR A 75 22.46 -11.96 2.65
C THR A 75 21.84 -12.79 1.51
N ARG A 76 21.19 -12.10 0.58
CA ARG A 76 20.61 -12.72 -0.63
C ARG A 76 21.68 -13.07 -1.68
N ASN A 77 22.95 -12.70 -1.44
CA ASN A 77 24.03 -12.94 -2.42
C ASN A 77 24.75 -14.28 -2.20
N THR A 78 24.51 -14.96 -1.08
CA THR A 78 25.17 -16.25 -0.79
C THR A 78 24.70 -17.33 -1.77
N LYS A 79 25.58 -18.30 -2.04
CA LYS A 79 25.27 -19.46 -2.87
C LYS A 79 24.09 -20.23 -2.28
N ALA A 80 24.11 -20.47 -0.97
CA ALA A 80 23.04 -21.18 -0.28
C ALA A 80 21.67 -20.48 -0.46
N TYR A 81 21.62 -19.15 -0.33
CA TYR A 81 20.37 -18.41 -0.56
C TYR A 81 19.87 -18.60 -2.00
N LYS A 82 20.76 -18.45 -2.98
CA LYS A 82 20.39 -18.55 -4.41
C LYS A 82 19.83 -19.93 -4.75
N GLU A 83 20.44 -20.97 -4.21
CA GLU A 83 19.96 -22.35 -4.40
C GLU A 83 18.60 -22.56 -3.73
N MET A 84 18.45 -22.12 -2.48
CA MET A 84 17.22 -22.31 -1.71
C MET A 84 16.07 -21.46 -2.24
N SER A 85 16.33 -20.22 -2.69
CA SER A 85 15.27 -19.30 -3.12
C SER A 85 14.63 -19.70 -4.45
N GLY A 86 15.37 -20.42 -5.31
CA GLY A 86 14.89 -20.77 -6.64
C GLY A 86 14.66 -19.54 -7.53
N GLY A 87 15.39 -18.45 -7.27
CA GLY A 87 15.24 -17.20 -8.01
C GLY A 87 14.18 -16.26 -7.47
N GLU A 88 13.44 -16.65 -6.42
CA GLU A 88 12.45 -15.78 -5.79
C GLU A 88 13.08 -14.91 -4.72
N ILE A 89 12.42 -13.78 -4.42
CA ILE A 89 12.80 -12.95 -3.28
C ILE A 89 12.13 -13.55 -2.04
N CYS A 90 12.95 -14.15 -1.17
CA CYS A 90 12.51 -14.74 0.09
C CYS A 90 12.98 -13.87 1.27
N LEU A 91 12.34 -14.02 2.41
CA LEU A 91 12.75 -13.35 3.65
C LEU A 91 14.02 -14.00 4.20
N LEU A 92 14.84 -13.18 4.85
CA LEU A 92 15.97 -13.66 5.65
C LEU A 92 15.55 -13.74 7.10
N GLN A 93 16.09 -14.71 7.85
CA GLN A 93 15.69 -14.89 9.25
C GLN A 93 15.83 -13.60 10.08
N HIS A 94 16.95 -12.90 9.95
CA HIS A 94 17.14 -11.67 10.73
C HIS A 94 16.13 -10.56 10.37
N GLU A 95 15.54 -10.58 9.17
CA GLU A 95 14.44 -9.65 8.81
C GLU A 95 13.15 -10.05 9.54
N VAL A 96 12.92 -11.36 9.66
CA VAL A 96 11.78 -11.89 10.42
C VAL A 96 11.92 -11.55 11.91
N ASP A 97 13.10 -11.81 12.49
CA ASP A 97 13.38 -11.51 13.90
C ASP A 97 13.11 -10.02 14.21
N LYS A 98 13.52 -9.14 13.29
CA LYS A 98 13.30 -7.70 13.43
C LYS A 98 11.80 -7.34 13.35
N ILE A 99 11.06 -8.01 12.48
CA ILE A 99 9.61 -7.79 12.36
C ILE A 99 8.88 -8.29 13.61
N GLU A 100 9.33 -9.39 14.19
CA GLU A 100 8.74 -9.90 15.45
C GLU A 100 8.88 -8.87 16.58
N LEU A 101 10.03 -8.22 16.69
CA LEU A 101 10.23 -7.15 17.68
C LEU A 101 9.28 -5.96 17.42
N MET A 102 9.11 -5.58 16.15
CA MET A 102 8.18 -4.50 15.77
C MET A 102 6.73 -4.90 16.07
N GLN A 103 6.37 -6.16 15.81
CA GLN A 103 5.04 -6.69 16.11
C GLN A 103 4.75 -6.63 17.61
N GLU A 104 5.68 -7.09 18.44
CA GLU A 104 5.54 -7.03 19.89
C GLU A 104 5.29 -5.60 20.37
N ALA A 105 6.10 -4.65 19.89
CA ALA A 105 5.97 -3.24 20.28
C ALA A 105 4.58 -2.66 19.91
N ILE A 106 4.04 -3.04 18.75
CA ILE A 106 2.71 -2.59 18.29
C ILE A 106 1.60 -3.29 19.11
N MET A 107 1.72 -4.59 19.32
CA MET A 107 0.66 -5.37 19.98
C MET A 107 0.43 -4.96 21.44
N ASP A 108 1.45 -4.44 22.09
CA ASP A 108 1.31 -3.90 23.45
C ASP A 108 0.37 -2.69 23.52
N ASN A 109 0.05 -2.06 22.39
CA ASN A 109 -0.81 -0.87 22.30
C ASN A 109 -2.28 -1.17 21.97
N LYS A 110 -2.75 -2.41 22.05
CA LYS A 110 -4.16 -2.84 21.90
C LYS A 110 -4.88 -2.30 20.65
N ILE A 111 -4.34 -2.60 19.49
CA ILE A 111 -4.95 -2.19 18.21
C ILE A 111 -6.07 -3.16 17.83
N CYS A 112 -7.24 -2.64 17.49
CA CYS A 112 -8.31 -3.44 16.90
C CYS A 112 -7.93 -3.89 15.49
N LYS A 113 -8.09 -5.18 15.22
CA LYS A 113 -7.64 -5.80 13.96
C LYS A 113 -8.83 -6.17 13.09
N GLU A 114 -9.17 -5.34 12.13
CA GLU A 114 -10.22 -5.67 11.17
C GLU A 114 -9.86 -5.15 9.78
N LEU A 115 -9.60 -6.05 8.85
CA LEU A 115 -9.35 -5.73 7.45
C LEU A 115 -10.68 -5.46 6.73
N ILE A 116 -10.87 -4.28 6.20
CA ILE A 116 -12.10 -3.90 5.53
C ILE A 116 -11.84 -3.40 4.11
N UNK A 117 -12.48 -3.84 3.18
CA UNK A 117 -12.38 -3.49 1.81
C UNK A 117 -13.54 -2.58 1.43
N UNK A 118 -13.36 -1.67 0.76
CA UNK A 118 -14.32 -0.79 0.27
C UNK A 118 -14.08 -0.57 -1.17
N UNK A 119 -15.02 -0.21 -1.91
CA UNK A 119 -15.03 0.16 -3.28
C UNK A 119 -15.99 1.30 -3.42
N UNK A 120 -15.61 2.35 -4.04
CA UNK A 120 -16.42 3.44 -4.31
C UNK A 120 -15.95 4.10 -5.53
N GLU A 121 -16.86 4.97 -6.10
CA GLU A 121 -16.48 5.82 -7.25
C GLU A 121 -15.86 7.13 -6.77
N ILE A 122 -14.67 7.47 -7.27
CA ILE A 122 -14.02 8.75 -7.02
C ILE A 122 -13.63 9.33 -8.39
N LEU A 123 -14.06 10.56 -8.68
CA LEU A 123 -13.77 11.26 -9.95
C LEU A 123 -14.10 10.39 -11.20
N GLY A 124 -15.29 9.76 -11.19
CA GLY A 124 -15.76 8.99 -12.34
C GLY A 124 -15.07 7.65 -12.57
N ASN A 125 -14.27 7.19 -11.63
CA ASN A 125 -13.59 5.89 -11.71
C ASN A 125 -13.85 5.06 -10.46
N ASN A 126 -13.83 3.75 -10.61
CA ASN A 126 -14.03 2.83 -9.49
C ASN A 126 -12.70 2.57 -8.81
N TRP A 127 -12.62 2.93 -7.53
CA TRP A 127 -11.42 2.74 -6.70
C TRP A 127 -11.69 1.68 -5.64
N LYS A 128 -10.64 0.97 -5.26
CA LYS A 128 -10.68 0.02 -4.15
C LYS A 128 -9.60 0.39 -3.13
N GLY A 129 -9.89 0.08 -1.87
CA GLY A 129 -8.95 0.22 -0.77
C GLY A 129 -9.15 -0.90 0.24
N LYS A 130 -8.07 -1.32 0.87
CA LYS A 130 -8.08 -2.33 1.94
C LYS A 130 -7.41 -1.67 3.14
N ALA A 131 -8.21 -1.25 4.11
CA ALA A 131 -7.71 -0.60 5.32
C ALA A 131 -7.12 -1.66 6.26
N ASP A 132 -6.01 -1.33 6.90
CA ASP A 132 -5.38 -2.21 7.89
C ASP A 132 -6.26 -2.35 9.13
N VAL A 133 -6.72 -1.22 9.67
CA VAL A 133 -7.57 -1.19 10.86
C VAL A 133 -8.60 -0.07 10.69
N ILE A 134 -9.82 -0.29 11.17
CA ILE A 134 -10.82 0.78 11.27
C ILE A 134 -11.32 0.84 12.72
N ASN A 135 -11.24 2.03 13.29
CA ASN A 135 -11.84 2.34 14.59
C ASN A 135 -13.15 3.08 14.35
N HIS A 136 -14.26 2.38 14.50
CA HIS A 136 -15.59 2.94 14.25
C HIS A 136 -16.02 3.96 15.30
N ASP A 137 -15.56 3.79 16.53
CA ASP A 137 -15.91 4.70 17.64
C ASP A 137 -15.28 6.08 17.46
N GLU A 138 -14.01 6.10 17.05
CA GLU A 138 -13.26 7.34 16.83
C GLU A 138 -13.36 7.84 15.38
N LYS A 139 -13.96 7.07 14.49
CA LYS A 139 -14.09 7.33 13.05
C LYS A 139 -12.72 7.51 12.38
N LEU A 140 -11.81 6.59 12.68
CA LEU A 140 -10.44 6.62 12.16
C LEU A 140 -10.13 5.39 11.33
N ILE A 141 -9.39 5.60 10.25
CA ILE A 141 -8.72 4.56 9.48
C ILE A 141 -7.26 4.58 9.94
N ILE A 142 -6.76 3.46 10.44
CA ILE A 142 -5.37 3.37 10.88
C ILE A 142 -4.61 2.50 9.89
N ASP A 143 -3.53 3.02 9.35
CA ASP A 143 -2.68 2.32 8.39
C ASP A 143 -1.28 2.17 8.98
N LEU A 144 -0.78 0.94 8.94
CA LEU A 144 0.49 0.56 9.56
C LEU A 144 1.64 0.81 8.58
N LYS A 145 2.66 1.54 9.03
CA LYS A 145 3.85 1.81 8.21
C LYS A 145 5.12 1.53 8.98
N THR A 146 6.16 1.17 8.26
CA THR A 146 7.51 1.11 8.84
C THR A 146 8.37 2.21 8.23
N THR A 147 9.31 2.72 9.01
CA THR A 147 10.29 3.69 8.53
C THR A 147 11.68 3.34 9.05
N SER A 148 12.70 3.87 8.44
CA SER A 148 14.08 3.78 8.96
C SER A 148 14.48 5.02 9.75
N ASP A 149 13.58 6.02 9.82
CA ASP A 149 13.84 7.28 10.53
C ASP A 149 12.49 7.96 10.74
N ILE A 150 12.00 7.91 11.97
CA ILE A 150 10.66 8.40 12.28
C ILE A 150 10.57 9.94 12.16
N ASP A 151 11.67 10.64 12.44
CA ASP A 151 11.70 12.10 12.31
C ASP A 151 11.58 12.56 10.86
N LYS A 152 11.99 11.72 9.93
CA LYS A 152 11.91 12.02 8.50
C LYS A 152 10.64 11.49 7.83
N PHE A 153 9.77 10.80 8.58
CA PHE A 153 8.59 10.18 7.99
C PHE A 153 7.71 11.18 7.24
N LYS A 154 7.48 12.38 7.81
CA LYS A 154 6.62 13.39 7.19
C LYS A 154 7.06 13.79 5.76
N TRP A 155 8.38 13.81 5.50
CA TRP A 155 8.87 14.14 4.15
C TRP A 155 8.78 12.95 3.20
N SER A 156 8.94 11.74 3.71
CA SER A 156 8.83 10.53 2.89
C SER A 156 7.37 10.17 2.58
N ALA A 157 6.43 10.58 3.41
CA ALA A 157 5.01 10.24 3.26
C ALA A 157 4.45 10.68 1.91
N SER A 158 4.68 11.95 1.52
CA SER A 158 4.21 12.44 0.23
C SER A 158 4.96 11.82 -0.95
N LYS A 159 6.26 11.53 -0.77
CA LYS A 159 7.07 10.84 -1.78
C LYS A 159 6.55 9.43 -2.08
N PHE A 160 6.02 8.75 -1.06
CA PHE A 160 5.46 7.40 -1.21
C PHE A 160 3.95 7.40 -1.49
N ASN A 161 3.39 8.58 -1.76
CA ASN A 161 1.96 8.76 -2.09
C ASN A 161 1.04 8.32 -0.93
N TYR A 162 1.44 8.59 0.31
CA TYR A 162 0.56 8.36 1.46
C TYR A 162 -0.52 9.45 1.53
N ASP A 163 -0.25 10.62 0.96
CA ASP A 163 -1.25 11.68 0.81
C ASP A 163 -2.41 11.23 -0.10
N SER A 164 -2.09 10.61 -1.25
CA SER A 164 -3.16 10.06 -2.10
C SER A 164 -3.85 8.88 -1.45
N GLN A 165 -3.13 8.07 -0.65
CA GLN A 165 -3.75 6.99 0.13
C GLN A 165 -4.75 7.57 1.13
N ALA A 166 -4.36 8.64 1.85
CA ALA A 166 -5.23 9.30 2.82
C ALA A 166 -6.51 9.80 2.14
N TYR A 167 -6.39 10.50 1.00
CA TYR A 167 -7.54 11.01 0.26
C TYR A 167 -8.46 9.88 -0.22
N ILE A 168 -7.89 8.85 -0.86
CA ILE A 168 -8.66 7.72 -1.38
C ILE A 168 -9.39 7.00 -0.24
N TYR A 169 -8.67 6.66 0.84
CA TYR A 169 -9.26 5.89 1.93
C TYR A 169 -10.32 6.72 2.68
N SER A 170 -10.03 7.98 2.95
CA SER A 170 -11.02 8.86 3.58
C SER A 170 -12.30 8.95 2.71
N SER A 171 -12.14 9.05 1.38
CA SER A 171 -13.27 9.07 0.45
C SER A 171 -14.04 7.76 0.45
N LEU A 172 -13.33 6.61 0.52
CA LEU A 172 -13.96 5.27 0.48
C LEU A 172 -14.71 4.94 1.77
N PHE A 173 -14.13 5.28 2.91
CA PHE A 173 -14.64 4.82 4.21
C PHE A 173 -15.40 5.90 4.97
N GLY A 174 -15.22 7.17 4.62
CA GLY A 174 -15.89 8.30 5.30
C GLY A 174 -15.29 8.68 6.64
N TYR A 175 -14.05 8.27 6.90
CA TYR A 175 -13.35 8.48 8.17
C TYR A 175 -12.00 9.17 7.93
N GLU A 176 -11.43 9.75 8.97
CA GLU A 176 -10.11 10.36 8.89
C GLU A 176 -9.01 9.30 8.88
N MET A 177 -7.87 9.63 8.29
CA MET A 177 -6.73 8.74 8.16
C MET A 177 -5.66 9.04 9.19
N LEU A 178 -5.16 8.01 9.87
CA LEU A 178 -4.06 8.07 10.81
C LEU A 178 -3.00 7.06 10.39
N PHE A 179 -1.75 7.48 10.26
CA PHE A 179 -0.65 6.55 10.03
C PHE A 179 0.00 6.19 11.35
N MET A 180 -0.01 4.91 11.69
CA MET A 180 0.76 4.37 12.81
C MET A 180 2.08 3.85 12.26
N VAL A 181 3.17 4.49 12.64
CA VAL A 181 4.46 4.28 12.03
C VAL A 181 5.43 3.73 13.07
N ILE A 182 6.08 2.62 12.77
CA ILE A 182 7.14 2.11 13.63
C ILE A 182 8.51 2.27 12.98
N ASP A 183 9.44 2.79 13.74
CA ASP A 183 10.84 2.89 13.33
C ASP A 183 11.51 1.53 13.49
N LYS A 184 12.12 1.02 12.41
CA LYS A 184 12.71 -0.32 12.37
C LYS A 184 13.97 -0.47 13.22
N GLU A 185 14.62 0.65 13.54
CA GLU A 185 15.89 0.62 14.29
C GLU A 185 15.69 0.88 15.78
N THR A 186 14.80 1.84 16.11
CA THR A 186 14.59 2.27 17.50
C THR A 186 13.35 1.64 18.14
N LEU A 187 12.47 1.04 17.34
CA LEU A 187 11.15 0.53 17.74
C LEU A 187 10.20 1.62 18.26
N GLN A 188 10.55 2.88 18.05
CA GLN A 188 9.69 4.00 18.43
C GLN A 188 8.44 4.01 17.54
N ILE A 189 7.27 4.19 18.18
CA ILE A 189 5.99 4.29 17.47
C ILE A 189 5.57 5.76 17.41
N GLY A 190 5.21 6.21 16.23
CA GLY A 190 4.65 7.54 16.01
C GLY A 190 3.25 7.46 15.42
N LEU A 191 2.39 8.37 15.83
CA LEU A 191 1.05 8.54 15.26
C LEU A 191 1.04 9.83 14.45
N PHE A 192 0.70 9.73 13.17
CA PHE A 192 0.73 10.85 12.24
C PHE A 192 -0.68 11.04 11.67
N ASP A 193 -1.34 12.10 12.10
CA ASP A 193 -2.62 12.53 11.54
C ASP A 193 -2.38 13.25 10.19
N CYS A 194 -3.44 13.43 9.43
CA CYS A 194 -3.38 14.02 8.10
C CYS A 194 -3.97 15.43 8.11
N SER A 195 -3.15 16.43 7.81
CA SER A 195 -3.61 17.82 7.73
C SER A 195 -4.50 18.05 6.51
N PRO A 196 -5.32 19.11 6.48
CA PRO A 196 -6.08 19.48 5.29
C PRO A 196 -5.20 19.62 4.03
N ASP A 197 -4.00 20.19 4.17
CA ASP A 197 -3.07 20.34 3.04
C ASP A 197 -2.57 19.00 2.55
N PHE A 198 -2.39 18.02 3.44
CA PHE A 198 -1.97 16.67 3.07
C PHE A 198 -3.08 15.98 2.25
N TYR A 199 -4.34 16.11 2.67
CA TYR A 199 -5.49 15.61 1.88
C TYR A 199 -5.61 16.32 0.53
N ALA A 200 -5.44 17.64 0.49
CA ALA A 200 -5.51 18.41 -0.75
C ALA A 200 -4.41 17.99 -1.74
N SER A 201 -3.19 17.76 -1.23
CA SER A 201 -2.09 17.21 -2.04
C SER A 201 -2.46 15.83 -2.60
N GLY A 202 -3.07 14.99 -1.77
CA GLY A 202 -3.55 13.68 -2.19
C GLY A 202 -4.60 13.74 -3.27
N GLU A 203 -5.58 14.63 -3.10
CA GLU A 203 -6.64 14.87 -4.09
C GLU A 203 -6.04 15.27 -5.44
N ASP A 204 -5.09 16.21 -5.44
CA ASP A 204 -4.44 16.67 -6.67
C ASP A 204 -3.74 15.50 -7.39
N LYS A 205 -3.05 14.63 -6.64
CA LYS A 205 -2.42 13.43 -7.22
C LYS A 205 -3.45 12.46 -7.81
N VAL A 206 -4.55 12.24 -7.10
CA VAL A 206 -5.61 11.33 -7.56
C VAL A 206 -6.27 11.89 -8.81
N ARG A 207 -6.53 13.20 -8.85
CA ARG A 207 -7.09 13.88 -10.03
C ARG A 207 -6.17 13.70 -11.24
N LYS A 208 -4.89 14.01 -11.10
CA LYS A 208 -3.89 13.84 -12.18
C LYS A 208 -3.79 12.38 -12.65
N ALA A 209 -3.84 11.44 -11.72
CA ALA A 209 -3.79 10.02 -12.06
C ALA A 209 -5.06 9.58 -12.79
N THR A 210 -6.23 10.08 -12.36
CA THR A 210 -7.51 9.81 -13.01
C THR A 210 -7.52 10.37 -14.44
N ASP A 211 -7.08 11.62 -14.61
CA ASP A 211 -6.98 12.25 -15.95
C ASP A 211 -6.08 11.43 -16.88
N ALA A 212 -4.93 10.98 -16.36
CA ALA A 212 -4.01 10.14 -17.12
C ALA A 212 -4.64 8.78 -17.46
N TYR A 213 -5.36 8.18 -16.52
CA TYR A 213 -6.06 6.91 -16.74
C TYR A 213 -7.14 7.08 -17.82
N ASP A 214 -7.96 8.10 -17.72
CA ASP A 214 -9.05 8.34 -18.67
C ASP A 214 -8.48 8.59 -20.09
N LEU A 215 -7.41 9.37 -20.18
CA LEU A 215 -6.74 9.63 -21.45
C LEU A 215 -6.18 8.33 -22.09
N PHE A 216 -5.50 7.49 -21.29
CA PHE A 216 -4.83 6.30 -21.83
C PHE A 216 -5.75 5.10 -22.04
N TYR A 217 -6.84 5.00 -21.27
CA TYR A 217 -7.64 3.77 -21.21
C TYR A 217 -9.12 3.95 -21.52
N LYS A 218 -9.60 5.21 -21.65
CA LYS A 218 -10.99 5.48 -22.02
C LYS A 218 -11.14 6.34 -23.29
N THR A 219 -10.07 7.01 -23.72
CA THR A 219 -10.13 7.83 -24.95
C THR A 219 -9.84 6.94 -26.16
N GLU A 220 -10.79 6.88 -27.08
CA GLU A 220 -10.62 6.15 -28.33
C GLU A 220 -9.49 6.77 -29.18
N ASP A 221 -8.69 5.92 -29.80
CA ASP A 221 -7.62 6.30 -30.73
C ASP A 221 -6.52 7.20 -30.13
N PHE A 222 -6.36 7.22 -28.80
CA PHE A 222 -5.27 7.98 -28.18
C PHE A 222 -3.91 7.39 -28.52
N ASP A 223 -3.03 8.18 -29.13
CA ASP A 223 -1.65 7.77 -29.42
C ASP A 223 -0.74 8.14 -28.25
N SER A 224 -0.37 7.12 -27.46
CA SER A 224 0.47 7.30 -26.27
C SER A 224 1.86 7.87 -26.56
N LYS A 225 2.33 7.81 -27.83
CA LYS A 225 3.61 8.40 -28.23
C LYS A 225 3.56 9.94 -28.21
N GLN A 226 2.38 10.51 -28.26
CA GLN A 226 2.19 11.97 -28.24
C GLN A 226 2.02 12.50 -26.81
N TYR A 227 2.04 11.64 -25.81
CA TYR A 227 1.84 12.06 -24.42
C TYR A 227 3.07 12.81 -23.90
N LEU A 228 2.86 14.03 -23.44
CA LEU A 228 3.92 14.89 -22.91
C LEU A 228 3.70 15.11 -21.43
N ILE A 229 4.75 14.92 -20.65
CA ILE A 229 4.74 15.23 -19.22
C ILE A 229 5.33 16.63 -19.04
N THR A 230 4.51 17.56 -18.54
CA THR A 230 4.97 18.92 -18.25
C THR A 230 5.20 19.06 -16.76
N LYS A 231 6.39 19.56 -16.38
CA LYS A 231 6.76 19.80 -14.97
C LYS A 231 7.56 21.08 -14.85
N THR A 232 7.36 21.77 -13.74
CA THR A 232 8.20 22.90 -13.36
C THR A 232 9.30 22.40 -12.40
N LEU A 233 10.56 22.81 -12.65
CA LEU A 233 11.72 22.45 -11.82
C LEU A 233 11.90 23.48 -10.70
#